data_824d03ee5e592326f7db1447dbb7f528
#
_entry.id   824d03ee5e592326f7db1447dbb7f528
#
_cell.length_a   1.000
_cell.length_b   1.000
_cell.length_c   1.000
_cell.angle_alpha   90.00
_cell.angle_beta   90.00
_cell.angle_gamma   90.00
#
_symmetry.space_group_name_H-M   'P 1'
#
loop_
_entity.id
_entity.type
_entity.pdbx_description
1 polymer ?
#
loop_
_entity_poly.entity_id
_entity_poly.type
_entity_poly.pdbx_seq_one_letter_code
_entity_poly.pdbx_strand_id
1 'polypeptide(L)'
;MSGHSKWHTIKHKKGAADAKRGKIFTRIIKELTVAARAGGGDIDTNPRLRTIVAEAKSVNMPADNIKRAIQRGTGELPGVSYEEITYEGYGPGGAALIIETLTDNKNRTVGEMRHLLGKYGGNRAAENSVAWMFDKKGYIVVDKAKTDEDALMSAALDAGADDLRDDGDSWEIVSTPDAFQKVLEAVKGLGIEPGAAEIAMLPQNYVKLEGKPAQQMVKLMDILEDHEDSKKVWSNADIEEKEIEASLA
;
A
#
# COMPACT_ATOMS: atom_id res chain seq x y z
N MET A 1 -2.19 -5.10 -17.12
CA MET A 1 -2.27 -5.27 -15.65
C MET A 1 -1.11 -4.58 -14.97
N SER A 2 -1.41 -3.77 -13.96
CA SER A 2 -0.37 -3.19 -13.11
C SER A 2 0.30 -4.32 -12.33
N GLY A 3 1.62 -4.48 -12.44
CA GLY A 3 2.37 -5.52 -11.71
C GLY A 3 2.18 -5.43 -10.20
N HIS A 4 1.92 -4.24 -9.69
CA HIS A 4 1.62 -3.99 -8.29
C HIS A 4 0.26 -4.56 -7.86
N SER A 5 -0.79 -4.43 -8.68
CA SER A 5 -2.12 -5.02 -8.41
C SER A 5 -2.06 -6.53 -8.37
N LYS A 6 -1.39 -7.15 -9.35
CA LYS A 6 -1.18 -8.60 -9.40
C LYS A 6 -0.46 -9.09 -8.15
N TRP A 7 0.63 -8.40 -7.78
CA TRP A 7 1.40 -8.70 -6.58
C TRP A 7 0.53 -8.70 -5.32
N HIS A 8 -0.21 -7.60 -5.08
CA HIS A 8 -1.08 -7.50 -3.91
C HIS A 8 -2.17 -8.57 -3.88
N THR A 9 -2.83 -8.82 -5.01
CA THR A 9 -3.89 -9.83 -5.11
C THR A 9 -3.37 -11.23 -4.80
N ILE A 10 -2.20 -11.60 -5.34
CA ILE A 10 -1.60 -12.92 -5.15
C ILE A 10 -1.12 -13.08 -3.70
N LYS A 11 -0.46 -12.05 -3.16
CA LYS A 11 0.05 -12.08 -1.78
C LYS A 11 -1.08 -12.20 -0.75
N HIS A 12 -2.20 -11.52 -0.97
CA HIS A 12 -3.38 -11.66 -0.10
C HIS A 12 -3.99 -13.06 -0.12
N LYS A 13 -3.98 -13.74 -1.25
CA LYS A 13 -4.49 -15.13 -1.37
C LYS A 13 -3.62 -16.17 -0.63
N LYS A 14 -2.29 -15.93 -0.50
CA LYS A 14 -1.33 -16.91 0.07
C LYS A 14 -0.95 -16.69 1.55
N GLY A 15 -1.53 -15.72 2.25
CA GLY A 15 -1.06 -15.30 3.57
C GLY A 15 -1.31 -16.27 4.72
N ALA A 16 -0.25 -16.75 5.38
CA ALA A 16 -0.31 -17.42 6.69
C ALA A 16 -0.76 -16.42 7.80
N ALA A 17 -1.84 -16.75 8.53
CA ALA A 17 -2.63 -15.78 9.27
C ALA A 17 -1.98 -15.16 10.52
N ASP A 18 -1.19 -15.91 11.31
CA ASP A 18 -0.82 -15.47 12.66
C ASP A 18 0.46 -14.62 12.77
N ALA A 19 1.53 -14.96 12.04
CA ALA A 19 2.76 -14.15 12.04
C ALA A 19 2.54 -12.78 11.37
N LYS A 20 1.68 -12.74 10.34
CA LYS A 20 1.28 -11.50 9.67
C LYS A 20 0.43 -10.59 10.56
N ARG A 21 -0.40 -11.15 11.46
CA ARG A 21 -1.26 -10.38 12.37
C ARG A 21 -0.46 -9.49 13.32
N GLY A 22 0.64 -9.99 13.89
CA GLY A 22 1.54 -9.21 14.76
C GLY A 22 2.17 -8.03 14.02
N LYS A 23 2.65 -8.25 12.79
CA LYS A 23 3.22 -7.19 11.94
C LYS A 23 2.19 -6.13 11.56
N ILE A 24 0.98 -6.55 11.16
CA ILE A 24 -0.14 -5.65 10.86
C ILE A 24 -0.47 -4.78 12.07
N PHE A 25 -0.57 -5.36 13.25
CA PHE A 25 -0.85 -4.62 14.47
C PHE A 25 0.25 -3.60 14.78
N THR A 26 1.52 -3.99 14.67
CA THR A 26 2.66 -3.07 14.89
C THR A 26 2.62 -1.90 13.92
N ARG A 27 2.38 -2.15 12.62
CA ARG A 27 2.24 -1.10 11.62
C ARG A 27 1.10 -0.13 11.96
N ILE A 28 -0.08 -0.66 12.23
CA ILE A 28 -1.26 0.16 12.58
C ILE A 28 -1.01 0.99 13.84
N ILE A 29 -0.34 0.44 14.86
CA ILE A 29 0.03 1.18 16.08
C ILE A 29 0.95 2.35 15.74
N LYS A 30 1.97 2.16 14.91
CA LYS A 30 2.84 3.22 14.42
C LYS A 30 2.03 4.30 13.69
N GLU A 31 1.16 3.91 12.77
CA GLU A 31 0.32 4.82 11.98
C GLU A 31 -0.67 5.63 12.84
N LEU A 32 -1.34 4.98 13.80
CA LEU A 32 -2.21 5.65 14.77
C LEU A 32 -1.46 6.71 15.57
N THR A 33 -0.25 6.36 16.04
CA THR A 33 0.61 7.26 16.84
C THR A 33 1.00 8.49 16.02
N VAL A 34 1.39 8.31 14.75
CA VAL A 34 1.77 9.42 13.86
C VAL A 34 0.57 10.28 13.50
N ALA A 35 -0.57 9.67 13.16
CA ALA A 35 -1.77 10.39 12.81
C ALA A 35 -2.32 11.23 13.98
N ALA A 36 -2.31 10.66 15.20
CA ALA A 36 -2.73 11.38 16.40
C ALA A 36 -1.77 12.52 16.75
N ARG A 37 -0.47 12.36 16.52
CA ARG A 37 0.53 13.44 16.73
C ARG A 37 0.31 14.60 15.76
N ALA A 38 0.03 14.31 14.50
CA ALA A 38 -0.11 15.33 13.45
C ALA A 38 -1.44 16.10 13.52
N GLY A 39 -2.54 15.43 13.84
CA GLY A 39 -3.89 16.00 13.75
C GLY A 39 -4.73 15.91 15.02
N GLY A 40 -4.12 15.51 16.16
CA GLY A 40 -4.85 15.30 17.41
C GLY A 40 -5.51 13.93 17.53
N GLY A 41 -5.94 13.60 18.77
CA GLY A 41 -6.50 12.30 19.12
C GLY A 41 -8.01 12.13 18.85
N ASP A 42 -8.67 13.17 18.41
CA ASP A 42 -10.10 13.15 18.13
C ASP A 42 -10.37 12.63 16.71
N ILE A 43 -11.12 11.52 16.64
CA ILE A 43 -11.47 10.83 15.39
C ILE A 43 -12.38 11.69 14.51
N ASP A 44 -13.21 12.54 15.10
CA ASP A 44 -14.18 13.34 14.36
C ASP A 44 -13.52 14.51 13.63
N THR A 45 -12.46 15.05 14.20
CA THR A 45 -11.68 16.17 13.64
C THR A 45 -10.44 15.75 12.87
N ASN A 46 -10.01 14.46 12.98
CA ASN A 46 -8.82 13.93 12.31
C ASN A 46 -9.19 12.83 11.29
N PRO A 47 -9.43 13.16 10.00
CA PRO A 47 -9.82 12.19 8.98
C PRO A 47 -8.80 11.06 8.78
N ARG A 48 -7.50 11.37 8.86
CA ARG A 48 -6.43 10.37 8.76
C ARG A 48 -6.54 9.35 9.91
N LEU A 49 -6.70 9.82 11.13
CA LEU A 49 -6.87 8.96 12.30
C LEU A 49 -8.12 8.09 12.19
N ARG A 50 -9.22 8.66 11.71
CA ARG A 50 -10.49 7.95 11.47
C ARG A 50 -10.31 6.76 10.53
N THR A 51 -9.61 6.95 9.42
CA THR A 51 -9.33 5.90 8.44
C THR A 51 -8.51 4.77 9.07
N ILE A 52 -7.45 5.11 9.81
CA ILE A 52 -6.58 4.10 10.45
C ILE A 52 -7.32 3.36 11.56
N VAL A 53 -8.19 4.04 12.32
CA VAL A 53 -9.05 3.39 13.34
C VAL A 53 -10.04 2.42 12.69
N ALA A 54 -10.60 2.75 11.54
CA ALA A 54 -11.47 1.83 10.78
C ALA A 54 -10.68 0.59 10.32
N GLU A 55 -9.46 0.77 9.80
CA GLU A 55 -8.57 -0.33 9.44
C GLU A 55 -8.21 -1.19 10.66
N ALA A 56 -7.87 -0.59 11.80
CA ALA A 56 -7.58 -1.30 13.04
C ALA A 56 -8.75 -2.19 13.49
N LYS A 57 -9.97 -1.67 13.38
CA LYS A 57 -11.21 -2.42 13.71
C LYS A 57 -11.45 -3.57 12.73
N SER A 58 -11.21 -3.39 11.43
CA SER A 58 -11.40 -4.42 10.40
C SER A 58 -10.50 -5.65 10.62
N VAL A 59 -9.31 -5.44 11.18
CA VAL A 59 -8.38 -6.53 11.56
C VAL A 59 -8.57 -7.02 13.00
N ASN A 60 -9.66 -6.62 13.67
CA ASN A 60 -9.98 -6.99 15.06
C ASN A 60 -8.89 -6.60 16.08
N MET A 61 -8.30 -5.41 15.93
CA MET A 61 -7.38 -4.88 16.94
C MET A 61 -8.14 -4.53 18.22
N PRO A 62 -7.64 -4.94 19.40
CA PRO A 62 -8.27 -4.57 20.68
C PRO A 62 -8.37 -3.06 20.86
N ALA A 63 -9.54 -2.59 21.34
CA ALA A 63 -9.81 -1.17 21.54
C ALA A 63 -8.77 -0.47 22.45
N ASP A 64 -8.26 -1.18 23.46
CA ASP A 64 -7.20 -0.66 24.35
C ASP A 64 -5.89 -0.38 23.61
N ASN A 65 -5.53 -1.19 22.60
CA ASN A 65 -4.34 -0.95 21.80
C ASN A 65 -4.50 0.30 20.94
N ILE A 66 -5.67 0.50 20.33
CA ILE A 66 -6.02 1.69 19.56
C ILE A 66 -5.91 2.92 20.46
N LYS A 67 -6.58 2.90 21.62
CA LYS A 67 -6.59 4.00 22.59
C LYS A 67 -5.16 4.37 23.03
N ARG A 68 -4.36 3.39 23.44
CA ARG A 68 -2.97 3.61 23.89
C ARG A 68 -2.08 4.17 22.78
N ALA A 69 -2.26 3.74 21.53
CA ALA A 69 -1.53 4.28 20.39
C ALA A 69 -1.86 5.76 20.16
N ILE A 70 -3.13 6.13 20.23
CA ILE A 70 -3.59 7.53 20.14
C ILE A 70 -2.99 8.36 21.28
N GLN A 71 -3.08 7.89 22.53
CA GLN A 71 -2.55 8.58 23.70
C GLN A 71 -1.02 8.78 23.65
N ARG A 72 -0.26 7.85 23.06
CA ARG A 72 1.17 8.04 22.79
C ARG A 72 1.41 9.13 21.73
N GLY A 73 0.56 9.17 20.71
CA GLY A 73 0.61 10.20 19.68
C GLY A 73 0.35 11.60 20.22
N THR A 74 -0.67 11.76 21.06
CA THR A 74 -1.04 13.04 21.68
C THR A 74 -0.11 13.46 22.84
N GLY A 75 0.80 12.56 23.29
CA GLY A 75 1.72 12.83 24.39
C GLY A 75 1.13 12.57 25.78
N GLU A 76 -0.09 12.05 25.89
CA GLU A 76 -0.70 11.66 27.17
C GLU A 76 -0.01 10.44 27.81
N LEU A 77 0.59 9.58 26.98
CA LEU A 77 1.42 8.47 27.44
C LEU A 77 2.83 8.59 26.87
N PRO A 78 3.86 8.19 27.63
CA PRO A 78 5.22 8.10 27.11
C PRO A 78 5.29 7.08 25.97
N GLY A 79 6.06 7.39 24.94
CA GLY A 79 6.20 6.52 23.78
C GLY A 79 7.32 6.93 22.85
N VAL A 80 7.58 6.08 21.87
CA VAL A 80 8.59 6.30 20.83
C VAL A 80 8.03 7.29 19.80
N SER A 81 8.91 8.17 19.31
CA SER A 81 8.58 9.06 18.20
C SER A 81 8.87 8.36 16.89
N TYR A 82 7.85 8.21 16.04
CA TYR A 82 8.02 7.70 14.69
C TYR A 82 8.07 8.85 13.69
N GLU A 83 8.89 8.69 12.65
CA GLU A 83 9.00 9.57 11.50
C GLU A 83 8.54 8.83 10.23
N GLU A 84 7.79 9.52 9.38
CA GLU A 84 7.47 9.04 8.03
C GLU A 84 8.63 9.40 7.10
N ILE A 85 9.22 8.42 6.45
CA ILE A 85 10.33 8.62 5.50
C ILE A 85 10.03 7.78 4.26
N THR A 86 10.16 8.42 3.09
CA THR A 86 10.08 7.74 1.80
C THR A 86 11.48 7.51 1.26
N TYR A 87 11.80 6.26 0.97
CA TYR A 87 13.02 5.90 0.26
C TYR A 87 12.71 5.58 -1.21
N GLU A 88 13.62 5.97 -2.06
CA GLU A 88 13.57 5.72 -3.47
C GLU A 88 14.71 4.79 -3.89
N GLY A 89 14.46 3.96 -4.90
CA GLY A 89 15.46 3.03 -5.40
C GLY A 89 15.11 2.43 -6.74
N TYR A 90 16.04 1.65 -7.22
CA TYR A 90 15.86 0.79 -8.37
C TYR A 90 16.03 -0.66 -7.96
N GLY A 91 15.13 -1.51 -8.41
CA GLY A 91 15.19 -2.96 -8.25
C GLY A 91 15.84 -3.64 -9.45
N PRO A 92 15.84 -4.98 -9.47
CA PRO A 92 16.28 -5.79 -10.60
C PRO A 92 15.66 -5.32 -11.92
N GLY A 93 16.47 -5.32 -12.99
CA GLY A 93 16.02 -4.87 -14.31
C GLY A 93 15.78 -3.36 -14.44
N GLY A 94 16.15 -2.56 -13.44
CA GLY A 94 15.96 -1.11 -13.44
C GLY A 94 14.53 -0.66 -13.09
N ALA A 95 13.70 -1.54 -12.54
CA ALA A 95 12.37 -1.18 -12.08
C ALA A 95 12.46 -0.18 -10.93
N ALA A 96 11.70 0.91 -11.01
CA ALA A 96 11.63 1.93 -9.97
C ALA A 96 10.87 1.43 -8.73
N LEU A 97 11.32 1.88 -7.55
CA LEU A 97 10.76 1.53 -6.25
C LEU A 97 10.55 2.77 -5.39
N ILE A 98 9.38 2.88 -4.79
CA ILE A 98 9.09 3.81 -3.69
C ILE A 98 8.79 2.97 -2.44
N ILE A 99 9.47 3.26 -1.34
CA ILE A 99 9.34 2.54 -0.07
C ILE A 99 8.94 3.55 1.00
N GLU A 100 7.66 3.54 1.37
CA GLU A 100 7.15 4.35 2.47
C GLU A 100 7.44 3.65 3.78
N THR A 101 8.04 4.34 4.73
CA THR A 101 8.43 3.78 6.03
C THR A 101 7.93 4.61 7.21
N LEU A 102 7.77 3.93 8.34
CA LEU A 102 7.50 4.51 9.66
C LEU A 102 8.57 4.00 10.62
N THR A 103 9.54 4.83 10.96
CA THR A 103 10.68 4.43 11.78
C THR A 103 10.89 5.32 12.98
N ASP A 104 11.43 4.74 14.04
CA ASP A 104 11.97 5.42 15.21
C ASP A 104 13.48 5.68 15.09
N ASN A 105 14.12 5.12 14.06
CA ASN A 105 15.57 5.24 13.85
C ASN A 105 15.92 5.30 12.35
N LYS A 106 15.96 6.52 11.82
CA LYS A 106 16.30 6.81 10.42
C LYS A 106 17.63 6.16 9.97
N ASN A 107 18.66 6.18 10.83
CA ASN A 107 19.98 5.67 10.47
C ASN A 107 19.99 4.13 10.33
N ARG A 108 19.26 3.44 11.21
CA ARG A 108 19.06 2.00 11.08
C ARG A 108 18.34 1.69 9.77
N THR A 109 17.17 2.29 9.58
CA THR A 109 16.30 1.98 8.42
C THR A 109 16.98 2.26 7.09
N VAL A 110 17.69 3.38 6.94
CA VAL A 110 18.42 3.68 5.68
C VAL A 110 19.53 2.65 5.39
N GLY A 111 20.19 2.15 6.43
CA GLY A 111 21.22 1.10 6.31
C GLY A 111 20.60 -0.22 5.85
N GLU A 112 19.48 -0.61 6.47
CA GLU A 112 18.75 -1.84 6.15
C GLU A 112 18.16 -1.80 4.74
N MET A 113 17.51 -0.68 4.34
CA MET A 113 16.97 -0.51 2.98
C MET A 113 18.08 -0.59 1.92
N ARG A 114 19.24 0.06 2.17
CA ARG A 114 20.38 -0.02 1.26
C ARG A 114 20.90 -1.46 1.14
N HIS A 115 21.00 -2.17 2.24
CA HIS A 115 21.44 -3.57 2.26
C HIS A 115 20.48 -4.47 1.48
N LEU A 116 19.17 -4.36 1.75
CA LEU A 116 18.16 -5.19 1.08
C LEU A 116 18.15 -4.94 -0.43
N LEU A 117 18.09 -3.68 -0.85
CA LEU A 117 18.15 -3.33 -2.28
C LEU A 117 19.39 -3.91 -2.94
N GLY A 118 20.59 -3.69 -2.37
CA GLY A 118 21.85 -4.20 -2.93
C GLY A 118 21.93 -5.72 -2.99
N LYS A 119 21.42 -6.41 -1.97
CA LYS A 119 21.41 -7.90 -1.90
C LYS A 119 20.61 -8.54 -3.04
N TYR A 120 19.54 -7.89 -3.48
CA TYR A 120 18.64 -8.40 -4.53
C TYR A 120 18.87 -7.76 -5.90
N GLY A 121 20.01 -7.11 -6.12
CA GLY A 121 20.40 -6.59 -7.44
C GLY A 121 19.84 -5.22 -7.79
N GLY A 122 19.39 -4.48 -6.77
CA GLY A 122 18.97 -3.09 -6.88
C GLY A 122 19.93 -2.12 -6.19
N ASN A 123 19.51 -0.88 -6.08
CA ASN A 123 20.26 0.17 -5.35
C ASN A 123 19.31 1.25 -4.83
N ARG A 124 19.68 1.87 -3.71
CA ARG A 124 19.00 3.06 -3.23
C ARG A 124 19.34 4.27 -4.10
N ALA A 125 18.35 5.00 -4.53
CA ALA A 125 18.49 6.25 -5.26
C ALA A 125 18.47 7.48 -4.34
N ALA A 126 18.81 8.63 -4.88
CA ALA A 126 18.60 9.91 -4.20
C ALA A 126 17.10 10.27 -4.17
N GLU A 127 16.71 11.20 -3.32
CA GLU A 127 15.36 11.74 -3.28
C GLU A 127 14.98 12.34 -4.65
N ASN A 128 13.72 12.16 -5.05
CA ASN A 128 13.16 12.61 -6.34
C ASN A 128 13.79 11.96 -7.59
N SER A 129 14.50 10.84 -7.44
CA SER A 129 15.05 10.10 -8.58
C SER A 129 13.99 9.30 -9.34
N VAL A 130 13.00 8.75 -8.63
CA VAL A 130 11.94 7.91 -9.20
C VAL A 130 10.53 8.38 -8.85
N ALA A 131 10.34 9.25 -7.85
CA ALA A 131 9.03 9.71 -7.39
C ALA A 131 8.19 10.32 -8.53
N TRP A 132 8.82 11.02 -9.46
CA TRP A 132 8.17 11.62 -10.63
C TRP A 132 7.60 10.61 -11.63
N MET A 133 7.98 9.33 -11.54
CA MET A 133 7.47 8.26 -12.39
C MET A 133 6.12 7.72 -11.89
N PHE A 134 5.62 8.21 -10.75
CA PHE A 134 4.42 7.73 -10.09
C PHE A 134 3.44 8.87 -9.82
N ASP A 135 2.17 8.59 -10.02
CA ASP A 135 1.08 9.49 -9.67
C ASP A 135 0.34 8.97 -8.43
N LYS A 136 0.12 9.84 -7.46
CA LYS A 136 -0.70 9.51 -6.29
C LYS A 136 -2.16 9.55 -6.66
N LYS A 137 -2.84 8.40 -6.62
CA LYS A 137 -4.22 8.21 -7.07
C LYS A 137 -5.05 7.41 -6.05
N GLY A 138 -6.35 7.64 -6.06
CA GLY A 138 -7.31 6.68 -5.50
C GLY A 138 -7.39 5.48 -6.44
N TYR A 139 -7.28 4.27 -5.89
CA TYR A 139 -7.23 3.04 -6.65
C TYR A 139 -8.16 2.00 -6.03
N ILE A 140 -9.09 1.47 -6.82
CA ILE A 140 -10.08 0.49 -6.38
C ILE A 140 -10.12 -0.64 -7.39
N VAL A 141 -10.07 -1.89 -6.92
CA VAL A 141 -10.13 -3.10 -7.75
C VAL A 141 -11.43 -3.84 -7.46
N VAL A 142 -12.19 -4.11 -8.50
CA VAL A 142 -13.47 -4.83 -8.45
C VAL A 142 -13.39 -6.07 -9.35
N ASP A 143 -13.78 -7.22 -8.83
CA ASP A 143 -13.90 -8.45 -9.57
C ASP A 143 -15.04 -8.32 -10.62
N LYS A 144 -14.75 -8.60 -11.89
CA LYS A 144 -15.73 -8.52 -12.99
C LYS A 144 -16.94 -9.41 -12.80
N ALA A 145 -16.77 -10.53 -12.13
CA ALA A 145 -17.87 -11.45 -11.87
C ALA A 145 -18.92 -10.89 -10.88
N LYS A 146 -18.58 -9.78 -10.19
CA LYS A 146 -19.44 -9.18 -9.16
C LYS A 146 -20.29 -8.01 -9.64
N THR A 147 -20.08 -7.53 -10.86
CA THR A 147 -20.77 -6.34 -11.35
C THR A 147 -20.91 -6.32 -12.86
N ASP A 148 -21.91 -5.57 -13.31
CA ASP A 148 -22.06 -5.14 -14.68
C ASP A 148 -21.17 -3.92 -14.95
N GLU A 149 -20.51 -3.89 -16.12
CA GLU A 149 -19.59 -2.83 -16.51
C GLU A 149 -20.26 -1.45 -16.56
N ASP A 150 -21.44 -1.38 -17.22
CA ASP A 150 -22.14 -0.11 -17.43
C ASP A 150 -22.61 0.49 -16.10
N ALA A 151 -23.10 -0.35 -15.17
CA ALA A 151 -23.53 0.07 -13.84
C ALA A 151 -22.34 0.57 -13.01
N LEU A 152 -21.20 -0.15 -13.05
CA LEU A 152 -20.00 0.24 -12.33
C LEU A 152 -19.40 1.54 -12.90
N MET A 153 -19.32 1.64 -14.23
CA MET A 153 -18.79 2.82 -14.93
C MET A 153 -19.62 4.05 -14.62
N SER A 154 -20.95 3.97 -14.74
CA SER A 154 -21.83 5.09 -14.42
C SER A 154 -21.66 5.54 -12.98
N ALA A 155 -21.73 4.63 -12.01
CA ALA A 155 -21.60 4.97 -10.60
C ALA A 155 -20.24 5.56 -10.24
N ALA A 156 -19.17 5.02 -10.80
CA ALA A 156 -17.81 5.49 -10.52
C ALA A 156 -17.54 6.87 -11.11
N LEU A 157 -17.91 7.10 -12.39
CA LEU A 157 -17.71 8.38 -13.06
C LEU A 157 -18.56 9.50 -12.44
N ASP A 158 -19.82 9.21 -12.10
CA ASP A 158 -20.70 10.18 -11.42
C ASP A 158 -20.17 10.57 -10.03
N ALA A 159 -19.43 9.67 -9.38
CA ALA A 159 -18.77 9.92 -8.10
C ALA A 159 -17.42 10.65 -8.22
N GLY A 160 -16.90 10.82 -9.43
CA GLY A 160 -15.66 11.55 -9.72
C GLY A 160 -14.45 10.65 -9.96
N ALA A 161 -14.63 9.43 -10.44
CA ALA A 161 -13.51 8.63 -10.96
C ALA A 161 -12.94 9.28 -12.24
N ASP A 162 -11.61 9.20 -12.38
CA ASP A 162 -10.90 9.67 -13.57
C ASP A 162 -11.00 8.65 -14.70
N ASP A 163 -10.99 7.36 -14.37
CA ASP A 163 -10.88 6.27 -15.35
C ASP A 163 -11.38 4.93 -14.79
N LEU A 164 -11.90 4.08 -15.68
CA LEU A 164 -12.21 2.67 -15.43
C LEU A 164 -11.46 1.82 -16.45
N ARG A 165 -10.56 0.96 -15.97
CA ARG A 165 -9.66 0.15 -16.79
C ARG A 165 -10.01 -1.32 -16.70
N ASP A 166 -9.98 -1.97 -17.86
CA ASP A 166 -10.06 -3.42 -17.98
C ASP A 166 -8.72 -4.05 -17.59
N ASP A 167 -8.71 -4.87 -16.55
CA ASP A 167 -7.54 -5.60 -16.08
C ASP A 167 -7.74 -7.13 -16.11
N GLY A 168 -8.27 -7.64 -17.20
CA GLY A 168 -8.55 -9.07 -17.36
C GLY A 168 -9.75 -9.52 -16.53
N ASP A 169 -9.54 -10.12 -15.37
CA ASP A 169 -10.60 -10.62 -14.48
C ASP A 169 -11.16 -9.55 -13.54
N SER A 170 -10.61 -8.34 -13.56
CA SER A 170 -11.02 -7.24 -12.68
C SER A 170 -11.17 -5.91 -13.42
N TRP A 171 -11.92 -5.00 -12.79
CA TRP A 171 -11.98 -3.58 -13.12
C TRP A 171 -11.09 -2.79 -12.17
N GLU A 172 -10.25 -1.92 -12.72
CA GLU A 172 -9.48 -0.95 -11.96
C GLU A 172 -10.13 0.43 -12.09
N ILE A 173 -10.55 1.00 -10.98
CA ILE A 173 -11.11 2.35 -10.91
C ILE A 173 -10.04 3.28 -10.38
N VAL A 174 -9.74 4.34 -11.12
CA VAL A 174 -8.73 5.34 -10.78
C VAL A 174 -9.44 6.67 -10.52
N SER A 175 -9.03 7.36 -9.47
CA SER A 175 -9.55 8.68 -9.12
C SER A 175 -8.45 9.60 -8.58
N THR A 176 -8.77 10.87 -8.38
CA THR A 176 -7.92 11.71 -7.53
C THR A 176 -8.01 11.24 -6.07
N PRO A 177 -6.98 11.50 -5.23
CA PRO A 177 -7.04 11.19 -3.80
C PRO A 177 -8.25 11.81 -3.10
N ASP A 178 -8.67 13.00 -3.51
CA ASP A 178 -9.81 13.72 -2.91
C ASP A 178 -11.16 13.10 -3.27
N ALA A 179 -11.30 12.54 -4.48
CA ALA A 179 -12.51 11.87 -4.92
C ALA A 179 -12.62 10.41 -4.42
N PHE A 180 -11.50 9.81 -3.98
CA PHE A 180 -11.41 8.39 -3.64
C PHE A 180 -12.53 7.90 -2.72
N GLN A 181 -12.80 8.62 -1.63
CA GLN A 181 -13.83 8.19 -0.66
C GLN A 181 -15.23 8.16 -1.27
N LYS A 182 -15.58 9.16 -2.09
CA LYS A 182 -16.88 9.21 -2.77
C LYS A 182 -17.04 8.07 -3.78
N VAL A 183 -15.97 7.80 -4.55
CA VAL A 183 -15.96 6.70 -5.52
C VAL A 183 -16.09 5.36 -4.80
N LEU A 184 -15.37 5.16 -3.70
CA LEU A 184 -15.48 3.94 -2.90
C LEU A 184 -16.89 3.73 -2.34
N GLU A 185 -17.52 4.80 -1.85
CA GLU A 185 -18.90 4.74 -1.34
C GLU A 185 -19.90 4.41 -2.46
N ALA A 186 -19.71 4.97 -3.67
CA ALA A 186 -20.55 4.66 -4.83
C ALA A 186 -20.42 3.20 -5.25
N VAL A 187 -19.20 2.65 -5.29
CA VAL A 187 -18.95 1.23 -5.58
C VAL A 187 -19.62 0.34 -4.53
N LYS A 188 -19.47 0.65 -3.24
CA LYS A 188 -20.13 -0.10 -2.16
C LYS A 188 -21.65 0.05 -2.20
N GLY A 189 -22.18 1.18 -2.67
CA GLY A 189 -23.62 1.41 -2.87
C GLY A 189 -24.26 0.46 -3.90
N LEU A 190 -23.46 -0.10 -4.82
CA LEU A 190 -23.89 -1.17 -5.74
C LEU A 190 -23.93 -2.57 -5.07
N GLY A 191 -23.63 -2.68 -3.78
CA GLY A 191 -23.53 -3.96 -3.07
C GLY A 191 -22.21 -4.71 -3.35
N ILE A 192 -21.20 -4.02 -3.89
CA ILE A 192 -19.92 -4.61 -4.26
C ILE A 192 -18.91 -4.36 -3.14
N GLU A 193 -18.28 -5.42 -2.64
CA GLU A 193 -17.10 -5.29 -1.79
C GLU A 193 -15.86 -5.37 -2.68
N PRO A 194 -15.06 -4.28 -2.78
CA PRO A 194 -13.84 -4.25 -3.58
C PRO A 194 -12.80 -5.26 -3.09
N GLY A 195 -12.02 -5.82 -4.02
CA GLY A 195 -10.88 -6.68 -3.67
C GLY A 195 -9.72 -5.88 -3.09
N ALA A 196 -9.56 -4.61 -3.53
CA ALA A 196 -8.63 -3.64 -2.97
C ALA A 196 -9.20 -2.24 -3.10
N ALA A 197 -8.92 -1.36 -2.13
CA ALA A 197 -9.30 0.05 -2.17
C ALA A 197 -8.33 0.87 -1.32
N GLU A 198 -7.50 1.70 -1.97
CA GLU A 198 -6.46 2.47 -1.29
C GLU A 198 -6.03 3.71 -2.08
N ILE A 199 -5.29 4.59 -1.41
CA ILE A 199 -4.50 5.61 -2.10
C ILE A 199 -3.16 4.96 -2.48
N ALA A 200 -2.90 4.88 -3.78
CA ALA A 200 -1.76 4.20 -4.39
C ALA A 200 -0.82 5.17 -5.13
N MET A 201 0.45 4.79 -5.24
CA MET A 201 1.41 5.41 -6.15
C MET A 201 1.40 4.61 -7.46
N LEU A 202 0.61 5.06 -8.43
CA LEU A 202 0.46 4.39 -9.72
C LEU A 202 1.58 4.81 -10.68
N PRO A 203 2.32 3.88 -11.27
CA PRO A 203 3.38 4.21 -12.20
C PRO A 203 2.82 4.71 -13.54
N GLN A 204 3.46 5.72 -14.12
CA GLN A 204 3.15 6.26 -15.44
C GLN A 204 3.67 5.32 -16.55
N ASN A 205 4.75 4.60 -16.30
CA ASN A 205 5.36 3.65 -17.23
C ASN A 205 5.77 2.38 -16.49
N TYR A 206 5.63 1.24 -17.17
CA TYR A 206 5.99 -0.08 -16.63
C TYR A 206 7.27 -0.61 -17.21
N VAL A 207 8.04 -1.34 -16.39
CA VAL A 207 9.23 -2.09 -16.80
C VAL A 207 8.88 -3.57 -16.78
N LYS A 208 8.77 -4.18 -17.97
CA LYS A 208 8.51 -5.62 -18.09
C LYS A 208 9.72 -6.41 -17.60
N LEU A 209 9.48 -7.32 -16.65
CA LEU A 209 10.51 -8.20 -16.09
C LEU A 209 10.12 -9.66 -16.34
N GLU A 210 11.10 -10.47 -16.76
CA GLU A 210 10.94 -11.89 -17.04
C GLU A 210 12.12 -12.67 -16.45
N GLY A 211 11.90 -13.94 -16.11
CA GLY A 211 12.94 -14.86 -15.65
C GLY A 211 13.64 -14.42 -14.36
N LYS A 212 14.99 -14.44 -14.35
CA LYS A 212 15.76 -14.15 -13.14
C LYS A 212 15.52 -12.75 -12.54
N PRO A 213 15.48 -11.66 -13.32
CA PRO A 213 15.12 -10.33 -12.78
C PRO A 213 13.72 -10.30 -12.14
N ALA A 214 12.72 -10.95 -12.75
CA ALA A 214 11.38 -11.04 -12.19
C ALA A 214 11.37 -11.77 -10.84
N GLN A 215 12.01 -12.93 -10.75
CA GLN A 215 12.16 -13.71 -9.52
C GLN A 215 12.87 -12.93 -8.40
N GLN A 216 13.93 -12.20 -8.74
CA GLN A 216 14.64 -11.36 -7.78
C GLN A 216 13.78 -10.19 -7.31
N MET A 217 12.99 -9.58 -8.22
CA MET A 217 12.09 -8.48 -7.90
C MET A 217 10.95 -8.93 -6.97
N VAL A 218 10.33 -10.08 -7.23
CA VAL A 218 9.31 -10.68 -6.37
C VAL A 218 9.85 -10.89 -4.94
N LYS A 219 11.06 -11.46 -4.80
CA LYS A 219 11.70 -11.66 -3.50
C LYS A 219 12.05 -10.34 -2.80
N LEU A 220 12.51 -9.35 -3.57
CA LEU A 220 12.80 -8.02 -3.04
C LEU A 220 11.54 -7.34 -2.51
N MET A 221 10.47 -7.36 -3.28
CA MET A 221 9.16 -6.80 -2.87
C MET A 221 8.66 -7.47 -1.59
N ASP A 222 8.71 -8.81 -1.52
CA ASP A 222 8.26 -9.56 -0.35
C ASP A 222 9.02 -9.17 0.92
N ILE A 223 10.35 -9.09 0.84
CA ILE A 223 11.20 -8.74 1.97
C ILE A 223 11.04 -7.27 2.38
N LEU A 224 10.91 -6.36 1.40
CA LEU A 224 10.68 -4.94 1.69
C LEU A 224 9.35 -4.71 2.37
N GLU A 225 8.27 -5.35 1.91
CA GLU A 225 6.95 -5.27 2.56
C GLU A 225 6.94 -5.94 3.95
N ASP A 226 7.76 -6.97 4.11
CA ASP A 226 7.90 -7.69 5.38
C ASP A 226 8.81 -6.98 6.39
N HIS A 227 9.50 -5.93 5.98
CA HIS A 227 10.36 -5.16 6.87
C HIS A 227 9.55 -4.41 7.94
N GLU A 228 10.04 -4.40 9.19
CA GLU A 228 9.30 -3.87 10.35
C GLU A 228 8.98 -2.37 10.27
N ASP A 229 9.80 -1.60 9.54
CA ASP A 229 9.61 -0.18 9.34
C ASP A 229 8.88 0.15 8.03
N SER A 230 8.67 -0.83 7.14
CA SER A 230 7.93 -0.59 5.90
C SER A 230 6.44 -0.43 6.17
N LYS A 231 5.87 0.60 5.58
CA LYS A 231 4.44 0.86 5.54
C LYS A 231 3.85 0.35 4.24
N LYS A 232 4.41 0.78 3.11
CA LYS A 232 4.03 0.38 1.76
C LYS A 232 5.23 0.39 0.84
N VAL A 233 5.21 -0.49 -0.16
CA VAL A 233 6.22 -0.56 -1.22
C VAL A 233 5.51 -0.50 -2.56
N TRP A 234 5.95 0.41 -3.42
CA TRP A 234 5.40 0.62 -4.75
C TRP A 234 6.46 0.35 -5.80
N SER A 235 6.06 -0.23 -6.93
CA SER A 235 6.98 -0.52 -8.03
C SER A 235 6.31 -0.33 -9.38
N ASN A 236 7.12 0.02 -10.39
CA ASN A 236 6.70 0.02 -11.78
C ASN A 236 7.07 -1.29 -12.52
N ALA A 237 7.48 -2.33 -11.81
CA ALA A 237 7.71 -3.64 -12.41
C ALA A 237 6.40 -4.24 -12.94
N ASP A 238 6.40 -4.73 -14.16
CA ASP A 238 5.33 -5.56 -14.72
C ASP A 238 5.86 -6.99 -14.83
N ILE A 239 5.27 -7.90 -14.04
CA ILE A 239 5.65 -9.30 -13.95
C ILE A 239 4.42 -10.16 -14.21
N GLU A 240 4.56 -11.20 -15.00
CA GLU A 240 3.46 -12.13 -15.27
C GLU A 240 3.04 -12.89 -14.01
N GLU A 241 1.74 -13.10 -13.83
CA GLU A 241 1.15 -13.75 -12.64
C GLU A 241 1.79 -15.10 -12.34
N LYS A 242 2.02 -15.91 -13.37
CA LYS A 242 2.69 -17.22 -13.25
C LYS A 242 4.09 -17.16 -12.65
N GLU A 243 4.85 -16.10 -12.99
CA GLU A 243 6.20 -15.91 -12.44
C GLU A 243 6.15 -15.46 -10.97
N ILE A 244 5.16 -14.63 -10.61
CA ILE A 244 4.93 -14.24 -9.22
C ILE A 244 4.57 -15.46 -8.38
N GLU A 245 3.60 -16.26 -8.82
CA GLU A 245 3.17 -17.47 -8.12
C GLU A 245 4.29 -18.49 -7.95
N ALA A 246 5.09 -18.72 -8.99
CA ALA A 246 6.22 -19.63 -8.95
C ALA A 246 7.35 -19.15 -8.00
N SER A 247 7.49 -17.85 -7.83
CA SER A 247 8.53 -17.26 -6.97
C SER A 247 8.14 -17.21 -5.49
N LEU A 248 6.83 -17.30 -5.19
CA LEU A 248 6.28 -17.34 -3.84
C LEU A 248 5.99 -18.78 -3.36
N ALA A 249 6.09 -19.79 -4.22
CA ALA A 249 5.90 -21.21 -3.90
C ALA A 249 7.10 -21.77 -3.16
#